data_9241480dff344fe67fd7cdd8e56cb852
#
_entry.id   9241480dff344fe67fd7cdd8e56cb852
#
_cell.length_a   1.000
_cell.length_b   1.000
_cell.length_c   1.000
_cell.angle_alpha   90.00
_cell.angle_beta   90.00
_cell.angle_gamma   90.00
#
_symmetry.space_group_name_H-M   'P 1'
#
loop_
_entity.id
_entity.type
_entity.pdbx_description
1 polymer ?
#
loop_
_entity_poly.entity_id
_entity_poly.type
_entity_poly.pdbx_seq_one_letter_code
_entity_poly.pdbx_strand_id
1 'polypeptide(L)'
;ARVFRDNADVLAAGTDAEVNLRALDAELSTTSTSVITHIPPDVGPDLATWSTLCGTHLDKTWLEVPWLFAEFYFYRRILAAIGYFDPASPLHGHDPFATDKRAGLEAGMGAAASLAKKANAFAARSASASNNDNGASIAETLRLFLMVSLWGNRMDLSIWPEDGGNEGGGASGGDRAANALSEALSSGEAYLLADDTNAVSAFLAQPGGKDTREVSIVVDNAGFELTCDLALADALITGSSAAVVYLRVKAHPVFVSDAMDADVRETVHAMRVSWDPALKAMGQRWGMYLSSGAWRIVPDFAWCQPTPFWSLPDPSGPFWALPDATCAELSRSDLVIVKGDANYRRLLNDAKWELDTPFEDVTRRFPAPLLALRTLKAELGCGISREASERAAAEAPDDWMVSGTYGCAQYNPRPAAASSALDSKRFAVGELSEVGLG
;
A
#
# COMPACT_ATOMS: atom_id res chain seq x y z
N ALA A 1 -4.16 6.22 -23.77
CA ALA A 1 -3.69 5.21 -24.74
C ALA A 1 -3.81 3.78 -24.19
N ARG A 2 -3.24 3.48 -23.00
CA ARG A 2 -3.27 2.11 -22.40
C ARG A 2 -4.70 1.62 -22.14
N VAL A 3 -5.56 2.44 -21.52
CA VAL A 3 -6.98 2.10 -21.26
C VAL A 3 -7.70 1.71 -22.55
N PHE A 4 -7.44 2.39 -23.66
CA PHE A 4 -8.03 2.02 -24.95
C PHE A 4 -7.52 0.67 -25.48
N ARG A 5 -6.22 0.41 -25.39
CA ARG A 5 -5.62 -0.81 -25.92
C ARG A 5 -6.09 -2.04 -25.14
N ASP A 6 -6.07 -1.94 -23.82
CA ASP A 6 -6.29 -3.09 -22.94
C ASP A 6 -7.77 -3.40 -22.70
N ASN A 7 -8.66 -2.51 -23.15
CA ASN A 7 -10.13 -2.67 -23.07
C ASN A 7 -10.82 -2.50 -24.45
N ALA A 8 -10.10 -2.77 -25.55
CA ALA A 8 -10.60 -2.54 -26.91
C ALA A 8 -11.83 -3.40 -27.27
N ASP A 9 -12.00 -4.55 -26.64
CA ASP A 9 -13.13 -5.46 -26.76
C ASP A 9 -14.41 -4.90 -26.11
N VAL A 10 -14.27 -4.05 -25.10
CA VAL A 10 -15.38 -3.45 -24.34
C VAL A 10 -15.64 -1.99 -24.77
N LEU A 11 -14.59 -1.29 -25.21
CA LEU A 11 -14.65 0.08 -25.73
C LEU A 11 -14.91 0.05 -27.23
N ALA A 12 -16.15 -0.25 -27.64
CA ALA A 12 -16.53 -0.18 -29.05
C ALA A 12 -16.41 1.27 -29.59
N ALA A 13 -15.98 1.40 -30.85
CA ALA A 13 -15.84 2.70 -31.48
C ALA A 13 -17.18 3.47 -31.50
N GLY A 14 -17.14 4.75 -31.11
CA GLY A 14 -18.30 5.63 -31.06
C GLY A 14 -19.16 5.50 -29.78
N THR A 15 -18.73 4.75 -28.79
CA THR A 15 -19.40 4.76 -27.47
C THR A 15 -19.11 6.04 -26.68
N ASP A 16 -20.02 6.42 -25.77
CA ASP A 16 -19.83 7.58 -24.90
C ASP A 16 -18.52 7.46 -24.09
N ALA A 17 -18.16 6.26 -23.64
CA ALA A 17 -16.92 6.01 -22.93
C ALA A 17 -15.68 6.33 -23.79
N GLU A 18 -15.67 5.92 -25.07
CA GLU A 18 -14.58 6.27 -25.99
C GLU A 18 -14.49 7.78 -26.20
N VAL A 19 -15.62 8.44 -26.46
CA VAL A 19 -15.67 9.90 -26.69
C VAL A 19 -15.14 10.65 -25.46
N ASN A 20 -15.62 10.28 -24.27
CA ASN A 20 -15.21 10.93 -23.01
C ASN A 20 -13.73 10.71 -22.69
N LEU A 21 -13.20 9.50 -22.91
CA LEU A 21 -11.76 9.22 -22.71
C LEU A 21 -10.89 9.98 -23.70
N ARG A 22 -11.31 10.15 -24.97
CA ARG A 22 -10.58 10.98 -25.94
C ARG A 22 -10.62 12.45 -25.57
N ALA A 23 -11.72 12.95 -25.03
CA ALA A 23 -11.81 14.31 -24.50
C ALA A 23 -10.83 14.53 -23.33
N LEU A 24 -10.75 13.56 -22.40
CA LEU A 24 -9.78 13.61 -21.32
C LEU A 24 -8.32 13.53 -21.82
N ASP A 25 -8.02 12.69 -22.81
CA ASP A 25 -6.70 12.59 -23.42
C ASP A 25 -6.28 13.91 -24.11
N ALA A 26 -7.22 14.58 -24.79
CA ALA A 26 -6.99 15.90 -25.37
C ALA A 26 -6.73 16.97 -24.28
N GLU A 27 -7.48 16.96 -23.17
CA GLU A 27 -7.27 17.83 -22.02
C GLU A 27 -5.87 17.63 -21.43
N LEU A 28 -5.43 16.38 -21.25
CA LEU A 28 -4.11 16.02 -20.73
C LEU A 28 -2.96 16.38 -21.68
N SER A 29 -3.24 16.52 -22.98
CA SER A 29 -2.24 16.99 -23.96
C SER A 29 -1.93 18.48 -23.80
N THR A 30 -2.70 19.22 -23.01
CA THR A 30 -2.59 20.66 -22.76
C THR A 30 -2.63 20.99 -21.26
N THR A 31 -1.96 20.18 -20.42
CA THR A 31 -1.99 20.31 -18.95
C THR A 31 -1.56 21.64 -18.40
N SER A 32 -0.71 22.39 -19.12
CA SER A 32 -0.26 23.75 -18.75
C SER A 32 -1.34 24.84 -18.92
N THR A 33 -2.44 24.52 -19.64
CA THR A 33 -3.53 25.48 -19.92
C THR A 33 -4.90 24.93 -19.54
N SER A 34 -5.05 23.62 -19.46
CA SER A 34 -6.29 22.98 -19.04
C SER A 34 -6.50 23.12 -17.55
N VAL A 35 -7.61 23.75 -17.15
CA VAL A 35 -7.92 23.99 -15.73
C VAL A 35 -8.65 22.78 -15.12
N ILE A 36 -8.51 22.63 -13.81
CA ILE A 36 -9.27 21.68 -13.02
C ILE A 36 -10.76 22.03 -13.10
N THR A 37 -11.58 21.01 -13.29
CA THR A 37 -13.04 21.11 -13.32
C THR A 37 -13.64 20.17 -12.27
N HIS A 38 -14.93 20.33 -11.96
CA HIS A 38 -15.62 19.28 -11.21
C HIS A 38 -15.59 17.96 -11.97
N ILE A 39 -15.63 16.85 -11.24
CA ILE A 39 -15.87 15.54 -11.84
C ILE A 39 -17.21 15.62 -12.61
N PRO A 40 -17.28 15.15 -13.86
CA PRO A 40 -18.55 15.04 -14.57
C PRO A 40 -19.59 14.32 -13.72
N PRO A 41 -20.85 14.79 -13.70
CA PRO A 41 -21.89 14.19 -12.88
C PRO A 41 -22.02 12.69 -13.14
N ASP A 42 -21.89 11.91 -12.09
CA ASP A 42 -22.14 10.45 -12.08
C ASP A 42 -22.86 10.08 -10.78
N VAL A 43 -23.15 8.80 -10.56
CA VAL A 43 -23.81 8.30 -9.35
C VAL A 43 -22.81 7.74 -8.32
N GLY A 44 -21.53 8.09 -8.44
CA GLY A 44 -20.47 7.66 -7.52
C GLY A 44 -20.72 8.17 -6.10
N PRO A 45 -20.59 7.31 -5.08
CA PRO A 45 -20.81 7.70 -3.67
C PRO A 45 -19.85 8.78 -3.18
N ASP A 46 -18.71 8.95 -3.84
CA ASP A 46 -17.65 9.90 -3.53
C ASP A 46 -17.79 11.26 -4.25
N LEU A 47 -18.82 11.44 -5.11
CA LEU A 47 -18.96 12.62 -5.95
C LEU A 47 -19.05 13.92 -5.14
N ALA A 48 -19.76 13.89 -4.00
CA ALA A 48 -19.88 15.07 -3.12
C ALA A 48 -18.52 15.47 -2.52
N THR A 49 -17.71 14.48 -2.12
CA THR A 49 -16.35 14.72 -1.62
C THR A 49 -15.47 15.30 -2.72
N TRP A 50 -15.53 14.74 -3.93
CA TRP A 50 -14.79 15.27 -5.08
C TRP A 50 -15.25 16.66 -5.49
N SER A 51 -16.53 16.99 -5.37
CA SER A 51 -17.03 18.35 -5.61
C SER A 51 -16.37 19.35 -4.65
N THR A 52 -16.24 18.99 -3.38
CA THR A 52 -15.53 19.82 -2.38
C THR A 52 -14.04 19.95 -2.70
N LEU A 53 -13.36 18.83 -2.99
CA LEU A 53 -11.93 18.82 -3.31
C LEU A 53 -11.61 19.66 -4.57
N CYS A 54 -12.37 19.46 -5.65
CA CYS A 54 -12.21 20.25 -6.87
C CYS A 54 -12.48 21.73 -6.63
N GLY A 55 -13.47 22.07 -5.81
CA GLY A 55 -13.85 23.45 -5.50
C GLY A 55 -12.70 24.33 -5.02
N THR A 56 -11.68 23.74 -4.40
CA THR A 56 -10.48 24.45 -3.93
C THR A 56 -9.43 24.69 -5.04
N HIS A 57 -9.65 24.15 -6.26
CA HIS A 57 -8.68 24.14 -7.35
C HIS A 57 -9.23 24.56 -8.71
N LEU A 58 -10.49 25.04 -8.81
CA LEU A 58 -11.16 25.31 -10.09
C LEU A 58 -10.46 26.33 -10.99
N ASP A 59 -9.68 27.24 -10.41
CA ASP A 59 -8.96 28.27 -11.17
C ASP A 59 -7.50 27.88 -11.50
N LYS A 60 -7.11 26.65 -11.17
CA LYS A 60 -5.74 26.17 -11.36
C LYS A 60 -5.69 25.18 -12.52
N THR A 61 -4.55 25.18 -13.21
CA THR A 61 -4.25 24.14 -14.22
C THR A 61 -3.81 22.84 -13.55
N TRP A 62 -3.75 21.76 -14.34
CA TRP A 62 -3.25 20.46 -13.88
C TRP A 62 -1.83 20.51 -13.28
N LEU A 63 -0.99 21.43 -13.76
CA LEU A 63 0.38 21.59 -13.28
C LEU A 63 0.51 22.49 -12.04
N GLU A 64 -0.53 23.28 -11.73
CA GLU A 64 -0.53 24.19 -10.57
C GLU A 64 -1.14 23.57 -9.30
N VAL A 65 -1.80 22.44 -9.43
CA VAL A 65 -2.37 21.73 -8.27
C VAL A 65 -1.32 20.81 -7.64
N PRO A 66 -1.44 20.46 -6.35
CA PRO A 66 -0.58 19.48 -5.72
C PRO A 66 -0.58 18.15 -6.50
N TRP A 67 0.59 17.56 -6.65
CA TRP A 67 0.76 16.30 -7.39
C TRP A 67 -0.20 15.21 -6.90
N LEU A 68 -0.31 15.04 -5.58
CA LEU A 68 -1.18 14.03 -4.99
C LEU A 68 -2.66 14.24 -5.39
N PHE A 69 -3.12 15.50 -5.45
CA PHE A 69 -4.47 15.82 -5.95
C PHE A 69 -4.59 15.47 -7.43
N ALA A 70 -3.65 15.90 -8.28
CA ALA A 70 -3.69 15.67 -9.72
C ALA A 70 -3.77 14.18 -10.06
N GLU A 71 -2.97 13.34 -9.39
CA GLU A 71 -2.95 11.91 -9.60
C GLU A 71 -4.29 11.25 -9.25
N PHE A 72 -4.81 11.44 -8.04
CA PHE A 72 -6.10 10.87 -7.68
C PHE A 72 -7.25 11.40 -8.56
N TYR A 73 -7.24 12.69 -8.88
CA TYR A 73 -8.21 13.31 -9.76
C TYR A 73 -8.18 12.69 -11.16
N PHE A 74 -7.00 12.45 -11.72
CA PHE A 74 -6.83 11.79 -13.01
C PHE A 74 -7.54 10.43 -13.07
N TYR A 75 -7.28 9.56 -12.09
CA TYR A 75 -7.93 8.25 -12.06
C TYR A 75 -9.44 8.36 -11.87
N ARG A 76 -9.91 9.27 -11.03
CA ARG A 76 -11.34 9.50 -10.83
C ARG A 76 -12.02 10.04 -12.10
N ARG A 77 -11.31 10.84 -12.90
CA ARG A 77 -11.78 11.33 -14.21
C ARG A 77 -11.89 10.18 -15.22
N ILE A 78 -10.96 9.22 -15.21
CA ILE A 78 -11.07 8.00 -16.04
C ILE A 78 -12.35 7.24 -15.69
N LEU A 79 -12.63 7.02 -14.42
CA LEU A 79 -13.81 6.29 -13.98
C LEU A 79 -15.12 6.99 -14.38
N ALA A 80 -15.18 8.31 -14.26
CA ALA A 80 -16.32 9.09 -14.74
C ALA A 80 -16.47 8.97 -16.27
N ALA A 81 -15.35 9.02 -17.01
CA ALA A 81 -15.37 8.94 -18.47
C ALA A 81 -15.90 7.59 -18.99
N ILE A 82 -15.58 6.48 -18.30
CA ILE A 82 -16.06 5.15 -18.70
C ILE A 82 -17.46 4.81 -18.13
N GLY A 83 -18.02 5.66 -17.25
CA GLY A 83 -19.28 5.37 -16.59
C GLY A 83 -19.19 4.26 -15.55
N TYR A 84 -18.04 4.17 -14.83
CA TYR A 84 -17.77 3.11 -13.86
C TYR A 84 -18.87 2.94 -12.81
N PHE A 85 -19.46 4.03 -12.33
CA PHE A 85 -20.53 4.03 -11.34
C PHE A 85 -21.92 3.97 -11.91
N ASP A 86 -22.10 4.16 -13.22
CA ASP A 86 -23.41 4.16 -13.87
C ASP A 86 -23.90 2.72 -14.14
N PRO A 87 -25.00 2.26 -13.49
CA PRO A 87 -25.55 0.93 -13.74
C PRO A 87 -25.99 0.69 -15.19
N ALA A 88 -26.22 1.76 -15.97
CA ALA A 88 -26.57 1.66 -17.39
C ALA A 88 -25.33 1.56 -18.30
N SER A 89 -24.15 1.85 -17.77
CA SER A 89 -22.90 1.74 -18.55
C SER A 89 -22.54 0.27 -18.76
N PRO A 90 -22.11 -0.14 -19.97
CA PRO A 90 -21.53 -1.46 -20.19
C PRO A 90 -20.24 -1.69 -19.41
N LEU A 91 -19.61 -0.62 -18.90
CA LEU A 91 -18.39 -0.64 -18.09
C LEU A 91 -18.68 -0.41 -16.61
N HIS A 92 -19.93 -0.58 -16.16
CA HIS A 92 -20.26 -0.49 -14.74
C HIS A 92 -19.43 -1.47 -13.90
N GLY A 93 -18.68 -0.94 -12.92
CA GLY A 93 -17.81 -1.74 -12.06
C GLY A 93 -16.61 -2.40 -12.75
N HIS A 94 -16.35 -2.08 -14.03
CA HIS A 94 -15.24 -2.64 -14.78
C HIS A 94 -13.92 -1.96 -14.41
N ASP A 95 -12.94 -2.76 -13.94
CA ASP A 95 -11.59 -2.25 -13.70
C ASP A 95 -10.81 -2.13 -15.00
N PRO A 96 -10.52 -0.90 -15.48
CA PRO A 96 -9.81 -0.70 -16.74
C PRO A 96 -8.32 -1.12 -16.67
N PHE A 97 -7.84 -1.52 -15.50
CA PHE A 97 -6.46 -1.93 -15.25
C PHE A 97 -6.34 -3.42 -14.86
N ALA A 98 -7.43 -4.18 -14.88
CA ALA A 98 -7.47 -5.59 -14.47
C ALA A 98 -6.46 -6.46 -15.24
N THR A 99 -6.22 -6.15 -16.52
CA THR A 99 -5.25 -6.90 -17.35
C THR A 99 -3.82 -6.74 -16.84
N ASP A 100 -3.41 -5.50 -16.50
CA ASP A 100 -2.08 -5.24 -15.94
C ASP A 100 -1.90 -5.90 -14.57
N LYS A 101 -2.90 -5.82 -13.71
CA LYS A 101 -2.88 -6.44 -12.37
C LYS A 101 -2.75 -7.96 -12.46
N ARG A 102 -3.50 -8.59 -13.38
CA ARG A 102 -3.42 -10.04 -13.61
C ARG A 102 -2.07 -10.45 -14.16
N ALA A 103 -1.53 -9.70 -15.13
CA ALA A 103 -0.18 -9.95 -15.66
C ALA A 103 0.88 -9.86 -14.56
N GLY A 104 0.79 -8.88 -13.65
CA GLY A 104 1.67 -8.76 -12.50
C GLY A 104 1.54 -9.95 -11.53
N LEU A 105 0.31 -10.45 -11.28
CA LEU A 105 0.11 -11.65 -10.46
C LEU A 105 0.73 -12.89 -11.12
N GLU A 106 0.50 -13.08 -12.42
CA GLU A 106 1.05 -14.22 -13.17
C GLU A 106 2.59 -14.19 -13.17
N ALA A 107 3.20 -13.05 -13.42
CA ALA A 107 4.66 -12.87 -13.39
C ALA A 107 5.24 -13.21 -11.99
N GLY A 108 4.54 -12.85 -10.92
CA GLY A 108 4.96 -13.07 -9.54
C GLY A 108 4.79 -14.52 -9.03
N MET A 109 4.17 -15.44 -9.77
CA MET A 109 3.83 -16.78 -9.27
C MET A 109 5.05 -17.64 -8.88
N GLY A 110 6.18 -17.47 -9.58
CA GLY A 110 7.42 -18.17 -9.23
C GLY A 110 7.97 -17.73 -7.87
N ALA A 111 7.98 -16.43 -7.62
CA ALA A 111 8.36 -15.83 -6.35
C ALA A 111 7.39 -16.23 -5.23
N ALA A 112 6.09 -16.21 -5.52
CA ALA A 112 5.04 -16.63 -4.62
C ALA A 112 5.19 -18.09 -4.17
N ALA A 113 5.65 -19.00 -5.05
CA ALA A 113 5.89 -20.40 -4.70
C ALA A 113 6.98 -20.56 -3.64
N SER A 114 8.03 -19.75 -3.72
CA SER A 114 9.11 -19.72 -2.71
C SER A 114 8.66 -19.14 -1.38
N LEU A 115 7.87 -18.05 -1.44
CA LEU A 115 7.25 -17.47 -0.26
C LEU A 115 6.29 -18.46 0.42
N ALA A 116 5.49 -19.18 -0.38
CA ALA A 116 4.55 -20.20 0.11
C ALA A 116 5.25 -21.33 0.87
N LYS A 117 6.43 -21.77 0.44
CA LYS A 117 7.22 -22.78 1.18
C LYS A 117 7.58 -22.29 2.58
N LYS A 118 8.00 -21.02 2.72
CA LYS A 118 8.33 -20.40 4.02
C LYS A 118 7.08 -20.24 4.89
N ALA A 119 5.97 -19.74 4.33
CA ALA A 119 4.71 -19.60 5.05
C ALA A 119 4.16 -20.94 5.54
N ASN A 120 4.22 -21.99 4.70
CA ASN A 120 3.77 -23.33 5.08
C ASN A 120 4.69 -23.98 6.14
N ALA A 121 6.00 -23.77 6.07
CA ALA A 121 6.93 -24.23 7.10
C ALA A 121 6.67 -23.54 8.44
N PHE A 122 6.34 -22.24 8.42
CA PHE A 122 5.94 -21.51 9.64
C PHE A 122 4.63 -22.08 10.20
N ALA A 123 3.61 -22.29 9.36
CA ALA A 123 2.33 -22.87 9.78
C ALA A 123 2.50 -24.26 10.41
N ALA A 124 3.33 -25.12 9.82
CA ALA A 124 3.62 -26.43 10.37
C ALA A 124 4.30 -26.37 11.75
N ARG A 125 5.29 -25.48 11.90
CA ARG A 125 5.96 -25.27 13.21
C ARG A 125 4.99 -24.72 14.27
N SER A 126 4.19 -23.72 13.94
CA SER A 126 3.22 -23.12 14.87
C SER A 126 2.16 -24.12 15.32
N ALA A 127 1.73 -25.04 14.44
CA ALA A 127 0.77 -26.10 14.80
C ALA A 127 1.37 -27.18 15.71
N SER A 128 2.69 -27.39 15.69
CA SER A 128 3.39 -28.44 16.46
C SER A 128 4.00 -27.92 17.76
N ALA A 129 4.04 -26.60 17.97
CA ALA A 129 4.69 -26.00 19.12
C ALA A 129 3.87 -26.19 20.41
N SER A 130 4.49 -26.74 21.45
CA SER A 130 3.98 -26.68 22.81
C SER A 130 4.23 -25.26 23.39
N ASN A 131 3.31 -24.79 24.22
CA ASN A 131 3.17 -23.39 24.69
C ASN A 131 4.41 -22.70 25.33
N ASN A 132 5.57 -23.32 25.38
CA ASN A 132 6.68 -22.82 26.21
C ASN A 132 7.92 -22.29 25.48
N ASP A 133 8.00 -22.33 24.13
CA ASP A 133 9.33 -22.16 23.52
C ASP A 133 9.45 -21.10 22.41
N ASN A 134 8.47 -20.24 22.12
CA ASN A 134 8.43 -19.69 20.77
C ASN A 134 8.30 -18.17 20.57
N GLY A 135 8.30 -17.33 21.60
CA GLY A 135 8.16 -15.87 21.38
C GLY A 135 9.26 -15.29 20.47
N ALA A 136 10.51 -15.67 20.69
CA ALA A 136 11.64 -15.18 19.87
C ALA A 136 11.56 -15.69 18.43
N SER A 137 11.24 -16.97 18.22
CA SER A 137 11.09 -17.56 16.88
C SER A 137 9.89 -16.99 16.10
N ILE A 138 8.80 -16.63 16.81
CA ILE A 138 7.65 -15.95 16.21
C ILE A 138 8.05 -14.53 15.81
N ALA A 139 8.70 -13.77 16.68
CA ALA A 139 9.16 -12.41 16.38
C ALA A 139 10.08 -12.38 15.16
N GLU A 140 11.05 -13.29 15.10
CA GLU A 140 11.97 -13.41 13.96
C GLU A 140 11.23 -13.72 12.66
N THR A 141 10.26 -14.63 12.71
CA THR A 141 9.45 -14.97 11.54
C THR A 141 8.55 -13.80 11.10
N LEU A 142 7.93 -13.11 12.06
CA LEU A 142 7.13 -11.91 11.75
C LEU A 142 7.99 -10.80 11.16
N ARG A 143 9.20 -10.59 11.68
CA ARG A 143 10.16 -9.64 11.10
C ARG A 143 10.47 -9.98 9.64
N LEU A 144 10.70 -11.26 9.35
CA LEU A 144 10.90 -11.73 7.97
C LEU A 144 9.72 -11.33 7.06
N PHE A 145 8.46 -11.59 7.48
CA PHE A 145 7.29 -11.25 6.66
C PHE A 145 7.05 -9.74 6.57
N LEU A 146 7.41 -8.94 7.58
CA LEU A 146 7.39 -7.49 7.49
C LEU A 146 8.38 -6.99 6.43
N MET A 147 9.59 -7.53 6.39
CA MET A 147 10.59 -7.22 5.37
C MET A 147 10.16 -7.65 3.97
N VAL A 148 9.56 -8.84 3.85
CA VAL A 148 8.99 -9.32 2.58
C VAL A 148 7.88 -8.40 2.11
N SER A 149 6.99 -7.96 2.99
CA SER A 149 5.91 -7.02 2.67
C SER A 149 6.47 -5.65 2.25
N LEU A 150 7.49 -5.13 2.93
CA LEU A 150 8.14 -3.86 2.56
C LEU A 150 8.74 -3.90 1.16
N TRP A 151 9.47 -4.97 0.84
CA TRP A 151 10.23 -5.09 -0.40
C TRP A 151 9.47 -5.78 -1.54
N GLY A 152 8.20 -6.16 -1.33
CA GLY A 152 7.39 -6.91 -2.30
C GLY A 152 7.35 -6.27 -3.70
N ASN A 153 7.21 -4.95 -3.77
CA ASN A 153 7.20 -4.21 -5.04
C ASN A 153 8.55 -4.26 -5.77
N ARG A 154 9.67 -4.24 -5.03
CA ARG A 154 11.02 -4.28 -5.61
C ARG A 154 11.42 -5.70 -6.01
N MET A 155 10.95 -6.69 -5.28
CA MET A 155 11.27 -8.10 -5.52
C MET A 155 10.64 -8.63 -6.81
N ASP A 156 9.57 -8.00 -7.29
CA ASP A 156 8.86 -8.39 -8.52
C ASP A 156 9.70 -8.18 -9.79
N LEU A 157 10.69 -7.30 -9.77
CA LEU A 157 11.39 -6.84 -10.98
C LEU A 157 12.88 -7.21 -11.05
N SER A 158 13.55 -7.61 -9.98
CA SER A 158 15.01 -7.63 -10.00
C SER A 158 15.73 -8.79 -9.29
N ILE A 159 15.02 -9.64 -8.55
CA ILE A 159 15.64 -10.61 -7.63
C ILE A 159 15.43 -12.06 -8.06
N TRP A 160 14.53 -12.31 -8.99
CA TRP A 160 14.30 -13.61 -9.57
C TRP A 160 14.94 -13.65 -10.98
N PRO A 161 16.13 -14.24 -11.15
CA PRO A 161 16.60 -14.51 -12.49
C PRO A 161 15.55 -15.39 -13.17
N GLU A 162 15.02 -14.93 -14.29
CA GLU A 162 14.36 -15.84 -15.23
C GLU A 162 15.29 -17.03 -15.44
N ASP A 163 14.74 -18.24 -15.44
CA ASP A 163 15.48 -19.45 -15.79
C ASP A 163 15.97 -19.37 -17.26
N GLY A 164 16.89 -18.46 -17.50
CA GLY A 164 17.69 -18.34 -18.71
C GLY A 164 18.90 -19.26 -18.59
N GLY A 165 18.71 -20.45 -19.07
CA GLY A 165 19.66 -21.52 -19.26
C GLY A 165 21.11 -21.27 -18.85
N ASN A 166 21.53 -21.87 -17.74
CA ASN A 166 22.85 -22.41 -17.64
C ASN A 166 22.85 -23.71 -16.82
N GLU A 167 22.98 -24.82 -17.53
CA GLU A 167 23.19 -26.13 -16.95
C GLU A 167 24.55 -26.15 -16.23
N GLY A 168 24.53 -26.25 -14.91
CA GLY A 168 25.74 -26.41 -14.12
C GLY A 168 25.49 -26.43 -12.61
N GLY A 169 25.23 -27.62 -12.05
CA GLY A 169 25.55 -27.93 -10.66
C GLY A 169 24.46 -27.96 -9.62
N GLY A 170 23.82 -29.08 -9.41
CA GLY A 170 23.67 -29.76 -8.10
C GLY A 170 22.74 -29.23 -7.02
N ALA A 171 22.08 -28.08 -7.11
CA ALA A 171 21.10 -27.64 -6.13
C ALA A 171 19.68 -27.67 -6.72
N SER A 172 18.69 -28.15 -5.97
CA SER A 172 17.30 -28.16 -6.42
C SER A 172 16.81 -26.71 -6.65
N GLY A 173 15.96 -26.48 -7.66
CA GLY A 173 15.44 -25.14 -7.94
C GLY A 173 14.77 -24.46 -6.72
N GLY A 174 14.26 -25.24 -5.76
CA GLY A 174 13.71 -24.76 -4.50
C GLY A 174 14.73 -24.15 -3.54
N ASP A 175 15.95 -24.70 -3.50
CA ASP A 175 17.01 -24.18 -2.63
C ASP A 175 17.58 -22.87 -3.17
N ARG A 176 17.67 -22.71 -4.51
CA ARG A 176 18.11 -21.46 -5.15
C ARG A 176 17.14 -20.31 -4.88
N ALA A 177 15.84 -20.56 -5.02
CA ALA A 177 14.82 -19.54 -4.75
C ALA A 177 14.74 -19.14 -3.25
N ALA A 178 14.96 -20.10 -2.33
CA ALA A 178 15.05 -19.82 -0.91
C ALA A 178 16.28 -18.99 -0.55
N ASN A 179 17.42 -19.25 -1.20
CA ASN A 179 18.64 -18.48 -1.03
C ASN A 179 18.49 -17.07 -1.62
N ALA A 180 17.90 -16.93 -2.81
CA ALA A 180 17.63 -15.64 -3.43
C ALA A 180 16.74 -14.75 -2.55
N LEU A 181 15.67 -15.29 -1.94
CA LEU A 181 14.86 -14.54 -0.99
C LEU A 181 15.66 -14.13 0.26
N SER A 182 16.53 -15.01 0.78
CA SER A 182 17.37 -14.68 1.93
C SER A 182 18.41 -13.61 1.60
N GLU A 183 19.02 -13.68 0.42
CA GLU A 183 19.96 -12.67 -0.07
C GLU A 183 19.28 -11.33 -0.32
N ALA A 184 18.07 -11.35 -0.89
CA ALA A 184 17.27 -10.17 -1.10
C ALA A 184 16.91 -9.46 0.21
N LEU A 185 16.57 -10.23 1.23
CA LEU A 185 16.23 -9.68 2.55
C LEU A 185 17.46 -9.13 3.27
N SER A 186 18.60 -9.83 3.23
CA SER A 186 19.84 -9.34 3.81
C SER A 186 20.40 -8.11 3.07
N SER A 187 20.30 -8.07 1.74
CA SER A 187 20.62 -6.86 0.98
C SER A 187 19.62 -5.74 1.25
N GLY A 188 18.34 -6.07 1.42
CA GLY A 188 17.29 -5.12 1.75
C GLY A 188 17.54 -4.37 3.06
N GLU A 189 18.12 -5.03 4.07
CA GLU A 189 18.50 -4.38 5.34
C GLU A 189 19.50 -3.23 5.14
N ALA A 190 20.44 -3.37 4.20
CA ALA A 190 21.41 -2.32 3.89
C ALA A 190 20.78 -1.05 3.29
N TYR A 191 19.60 -1.19 2.67
CA TYR A 191 18.86 -0.08 2.07
C TYR A 191 17.76 0.49 2.97
N LEU A 192 17.65 0.03 4.23
CA LEU A 192 16.76 0.65 5.20
C LEU A 192 17.38 1.93 5.77
N LEU A 193 16.60 3.00 5.73
CA LEU A 193 16.95 4.30 6.31
C LEU A 193 16.38 4.46 7.72
N ALA A 194 15.33 3.72 8.04
CA ALA A 194 14.76 3.54 9.38
C ALA A 194 14.22 2.11 9.51
N ASP A 195 14.53 1.42 10.60
CA ASP A 195 14.12 0.03 10.84
C ASP A 195 13.61 -0.18 12.27
N ASP A 196 12.29 -0.15 12.42
CA ASP A 196 11.59 -0.47 13.68
C ASP A 196 10.97 -1.88 13.64
N THR A 197 11.33 -2.73 12.65
CA THR A 197 10.73 -4.07 12.49
C THR A 197 10.96 -4.96 13.70
N ASN A 198 12.07 -4.81 14.42
CA ASN A 198 12.33 -5.54 15.66
C ASN A 198 11.34 -5.15 16.77
N ALA A 199 11.04 -3.86 16.93
CA ALA A 199 10.10 -3.39 17.94
C ALA A 199 8.68 -3.89 17.66
N VAL A 200 8.25 -3.81 16.40
CA VAL A 200 6.92 -4.28 15.96
C VAL A 200 6.79 -5.80 16.09
N SER A 201 7.78 -6.55 15.63
CA SER A 201 7.75 -8.02 15.72
C SER A 201 7.73 -8.50 17.16
N ALA A 202 8.46 -7.84 18.06
CA ALA A 202 8.41 -8.11 19.50
C ALA A 202 7.02 -7.79 20.10
N PHE A 203 6.39 -6.68 19.71
CA PHE A 203 5.01 -6.37 20.10
C PHE A 203 4.03 -7.44 19.62
N LEU A 204 4.10 -7.83 18.36
CA LEU A 204 3.22 -8.82 17.74
C LEU A 204 3.40 -10.22 18.32
N ALA A 205 4.61 -10.57 18.76
CA ALA A 205 4.91 -11.86 19.38
C ALA A 205 4.47 -11.97 20.86
N GLN A 206 3.97 -10.90 21.47
CA GLN A 206 3.45 -10.94 22.83
C GLN A 206 2.24 -11.87 22.96
N PRO A 207 2.15 -12.68 24.04
CA PRO A 207 1.03 -13.59 24.27
C PRO A 207 -0.34 -12.90 24.27
N GLY A 208 -1.40 -13.65 23.90
CA GLY A 208 -2.79 -13.19 23.94
C GLY A 208 -3.30 -12.58 22.62
N GLY A 209 -2.44 -12.33 21.65
CA GLY A 209 -2.84 -11.71 20.39
C GLY A 209 -3.90 -12.49 19.60
N LYS A 210 -3.87 -13.82 19.67
CA LYS A 210 -4.79 -14.68 18.91
C LYS A 210 -6.27 -14.56 19.31
N ASP A 211 -6.54 -14.11 20.53
CA ASP A 211 -7.90 -14.08 21.07
C ASP A 211 -8.55 -12.69 20.95
N THR A 212 -7.74 -11.65 20.87
CA THR A 212 -8.26 -10.27 20.97
C THR A 212 -7.64 -9.29 19.97
N ARG A 213 -6.38 -9.47 19.53
CA ARG A 213 -5.68 -8.45 18.74
C ARG A 213 -6.26 -8.34 17.34
N GLU A 214 -6.62 -7.13 16.97
CA GLU A 214 -7.06 -6.77 15.64
C GLU A 214 -5.95 -5.97 14.92
N VAL A 215 -5.55 -6.43 13.72
CA VAL A 215 -4.55 -5.75 12.90
C VAL A 215 -5.18 -5.29 11.61
N SER A 216 -4.99 -4.02 11.23
CA SER A 216 -5.36 -3.51 9.91
C SER A 216 -4.14 -3.39 9.02
N ILE A 217 -4.25 -3.81 7.76
CA ILE A 217 -3.25 -3.58 6.72
C ILE A 217 -3.90 -2.70 5.65
N VAL A 218 -3.45 -1.46 5.51
CA VAL A 218 -3.81 -0.59 4.40
C VAL A 218 -2.93 -0.99 3.22
N VAL A 219 -3.52 -1.76 2.33
CA VAL A 219 -2.84 -2.39 1.19
C VAL A 219 -2.53 -1.35 0.11
N ASP A 220 -1.44 -1.53 -0.61
CA ASP A 220 -1.04 -0.68 -1.73
C ASP A 220 -1.32 -1.40 -3.06
N ASN A 221 -0.35 -2.07 -3.67
CA ASN A 221 -0.48 -2.62 -5.01
C ASN A 221 -0.98 -4.08 -5.02
N ALA A 222 -1.71 -4.45 -6.08
CA ALA A 222 -2.03 -5.82 -6.45
C ALA A 222 -0.76 -6.61 -6.90
N GLY A 223 -0.92 -7.79 -7.45
CA GLY A 223 0.17 -8.61 -7.96
C GLY A 223 1.01 -9.26 -6.86
N PHE A 224 2.33 -9.32 -7.07
CA PHE A 224 3.23 -9.98 -6.10
C PHE A 224 3.34 -9.20 -4.78
N GLU A 225 3.25 -7.87 -4.80
CA GLU A 225 3.24 -7.07 -3.56
C GLU A 225 2.06 -7.46 -2.67
N LEU A 226 0.85 -7.57 -3.23
CA LEU A 226 -0.32 -8.07 -2.50
C LEU A 226 -0.08 -9.48 -1.96
N THR A 227 0.56 -10.35 -2.73
CA THR A 227 0.91 -11.72 -2.26
C THR A 227 1.82 -11.66 -1.03
N CYS A 228 2.76 -10.73 -0.98
CA CYS A 228 3.64 -10.51 0.19
C CYS A 228 2.83 -9.98 1.40
N ASP A 229 1.90 -9.08 1.18
CA ASP A 229 1.04 -8.54 2.24
C ASP A 229 0.08 -9.61 2.80
N LEU A 230 -0.47 -10.45 1.93
CA LEU A 230 -1.29 -11.60 2.34
C LEU A 230 -0.46 -12.66 3.09
N ALA A 231 0.80 -12.84 2.74
CA ALA A 231 1.70 -13.74 3.48
C ALA A 231 2.03 -13.17 4.87
N LEU A 232 2.16 -11.84 5.02
CA LEU A 232 2.25 -11.20 6.34
C LEU A 232 0.96 -11.41 7.14
N ALA A 233 -0.21 -11.21 6.53
CA ALA A 233 -1.51 -11.46 7.16
C ALA A 233 -1.66 -12.93 7.58
N ASP A 234 -1.18 -13.88 6.78
CA ASP A 234 -1.13 -15.31 7.11
C ASP A 234 -0.23 -15.55 8.33
N ALA A 235 0.96 -14.96 8.36
CA ALA A 235 1.89 -15.10 9.48
C ALA A 235 1.32 -14.53 10.79
N LEU A 236 0.55 -13.44 10.74
CA LEU A 236 -0.11 -12.85 11.91
C LEU A 236 -1.14 -13.81 12.53
N ILE A 237 -1.97 -14.46 11.72
CA ILE A 237 -2.96 -15.45 12.21
C ILE A 237 -2.27 -16.75 12.64
N THR A 238 -1.40 -17.28 11.79
CA THR A 238 -0.68 -18.53 12.03
C THR A 238 0.21 -18.47 13.29
N GLY A 239 0.90 -17.34 13.49
CA GLY A 239 1.74 -17.07 14.68
C GLY A 239 0.95 -16.75 15.94
N SER A 240 -0.38 -16.81 15.89
CA SER A 240 -1.25 -16.42 17.03
C SER A 240 -1.00 -14.97 17.51
N SER A 241 -0.60 -14.11 16.59
CA SER A 241 -0.29 -12.70 16.83
C SER A 241 -1.50 -11.80 16.64
N ALA A 242 -2.50 -12.26 15.88
CA ALA A 242 -3.77 -11.56 15.70
C ALA A 242 -4.95 -12.56 15.68
N ALA A 243 -6.10 -12.10 16.15
CA ALA A 243 -7.38 -12.78 16.02
C ALA A 243 -8.02 -12.50 14.66
N VAL A 244 -7.92 -11.24 14.21
CA VAL A 244 -8.48 -10.77 12.94
C VAL A 244 -7.49 -9.86 12.24
N VAL A 245 -7.39 -10.01 10.92
CA VAL A 245 -6.68 -9.06 10.05
C VAL A 245 -7.70 -8.41 9.10
N TYR A 246 -7.75 -7.09 9.13
CA TYR A 246 -8.52 -6.27 8.20
C TYR A 246 -7.63 -5.88 7.02
N LEU A 247 -7.96 -6.34 5.84
CA LEU A 247 -7.32 -5.94 4.58
C LEU A 247 -8.08 -4.73 4.04
N ARG A 248 -7.54 -3.54 4.26
CA ARG A 248 -8.15 -2.28 3.82
C ARG A 248 -7.68 -1.96 2.42
N VAL A 249 -8.61 -1.99 1.49
CA VAL A 249 -8.35 -1.91 0.05
C VAL A 249 -9.09 -0.73 -0.57
N LYS A 250 -8.72 -0.37 -1.79
CA LYS A 250 -9.39 0.66 -2.57
C LYS A 250 -10.82 0.24 -2.91
N ALA A 251 -11.77 1.18 -2.82
CA ALA A 251 -13.16 0.93 -3.18
C ALA A 251 -13.39 0.90 -4.70
N HIS A 252 -12.49 1.51 -5.47
CA HIS A 252 -12.51 1.55 -6.93
C HIS A 252 -11.08 1.62 -7.48
N PRO A 253 -10.87 1.35 -8.80
CA PRO A 253 -9.55 1.41 -9.43
C PRO A 253 -8.89 2.78 -9.28
N VAL A 254 -7.63 2.79 -8.88
CA VAL A 254 -6.76 3.98 -8.79
C VAL A 254 -5.29 3.56 -8.93
N PHE A 255 -4.40 4.43 -9.38
CA PHE A 255 -2.96 4.21 -9.58
C PHE A 255 -2.60 2.95 -10.42
N VAL A 256 -3.47 2.52 -11.32
CA VAL A 256 -3.32 1.33 -12.17
C VAL A 256 -3.25 0.03 -11.34
N SER A 257 -2.32 -0.05 -10.41
CA SER A 257 -1.96 -1.28 -9.68
C SER A 257 -2.58 -1.42 -8.30
N ASP A 258 -3.24 -0.39 -7.76
CA ASP A 258 -3.75 -0.43 -6.39
C ASP A 258 -4.80 -1.53 -6.19
N ALA A 259 -4.66 -2.24 -5.07
CA ALA A 259 -5.46 -3.43 -4.79
C ALA A 259 -6.89 -3.09 -4.33
N MET A 260 -7.83 -3.85 -4.88
CA MET A 260 -9.26 -3.86 -4.53
C MET A 260 -9.67 -5.22 -3.93
N ASP A 261 -10.92 -5.34 -3.47
CA ASP A 261 -11.50 -6.62 -3.00
C ASP A 261 -11.37 -7.73 -4.04
N ALA A 262 -11.61 -7.41 -5.31
CA ALA A 262 -11.48 -8.36 -6.41
C ALA A 262 -10.06 -8.91 -6.54
N ASP A 263 -9.03 -8.07 -6.39
CA ASP A 263 -7.63 -8.46 -6.52
C ASP A 263 -7.21 -9.40 -5.37
N VAL A 264 -7.68 -9.15 -4.14
CA VAL A 264 -7.45 -10.07 -3.00
C VAL A 264 -8.06 -11.44 -3.28
N ARG A 265 -9.32 -11.47 -3.74
CA ARG A 265 -10.01 -12.74 -4.04
C ARG A 265 -9.39 -13.48 -5.21
N GLU A 266 -8.99 -12.78 -6.26
CA GLU A 266 -8.30 -13.35 -7.43
C GLU A 266 -6.95 -13.94 -7.03
N THR A 267 -6.16 -13.24 -6.21
CA THR A 267 -4.88 -13.74 -5.69
C THR A 267 -5.08 -15.01 -4.86
N VAL A 268 -6.02 -15.03 -3.92
CA VAL A 268 -6.34 -16.22 -3.12
C VAL A 268 -6.83 -17.36 -4.01
N HIS A 269 -7.65 -17.07 -5.03
CA HIS A 269 -8.14 -18.07 -5.97
C HIS A 269 -6.99 -18.67 -6.80
N ALA A 270 -6.13 -17.83 -7.38
CA ALA A 270 -4.99 -18.27 -8.17
C ALA A 270 -4.07 -19.22 -7.38
N MET A 271 -3.80 -18.91 -6.11
CA MET A 271 -3.03 -19.79 -5.22
C MET A 271 -3.76 -21.14 -5.00
N ARG A 272 -5.07 -21.12 -4.72
CA ARG A 272 -5.87 -22.32 -4.45
C ARG A 272 -5.93 -23.31 -5.61
N VAL A 273 -5.97 -22.81 -6.85
CA VAL A 273 -6.07 -23.64 -8.06
C VAL A 273 -4.71 -23.96 -8.66
N SER A 274 -3.62 -23.46 -8.08
CA SER A 274 -2.26 -23.70 -8.57
C SER A 274 -1.91 -25.20 -8.57
N TRP A 275 -1.11 -25.59 -9.56
CA TRP A 275 -0.50 -26.93 -9.62
C TRP A 275 0.66 -27.08 -8.62
N ASP A 276 1.29 -25.99 -8.18
CA ASP A 276 2.34 -26.00 -7.15
C ASP A 276 1.71 -26.36 -5.79
N PRO A 277 2.18 -27.45 -5.12
CA PRO A 277 1.59 -27.88 -3.86
C PRO A 277 1.73 -26.86 -2.73
N ALA A 278 2.81 -26.06 -2.72
CA ALA A 278 3.04 -25.06 -1.67
C ALA A 278 2.08 -23.87 -1.83
N LEU A 279 1.91 -23.37 -3.06
CA LEU A 279 0.92 -22.35 -3.38
C LEU A 279 -0.49 -22.82 -3.04
N LYS A 280 -0.84 -24.04 -3.45
CA LYS A 280 -2.16 -24.63 -3.19
C LYS A 280 -2.47 -24.72 -1.70
N ALA A 281 -1.52 -25.20 -0.89
CA ALA A 281 -1.68 -25.33 0.55
C ALA A 281 -1.86 -23.95 1.22
N MET A 282 -1.05 -22.96 0.82
CA MET A 282 -1.16 -21.57 1.29
C MET A 282 -2.51 -20.97 0.88
N GLY A 283 -2.90 -21.08 -0.39
CA GLY A 283 -4.19 -20.56 -0.88
C GLY A 283 -5.41 -21.21 -0.22
N GLN A 284 -5.37 -22.50 0.10
CA GLN A 284 -6.43 -23.18 0.85
C GLN A 284 -6.57 -22.57 2.26
N ARG A 285 -5.47 -22.33 2.94
CA ARG A 285 -5.44 -21.69 4.26
C ARG A 285 -5.98 -20.26 4.20
N TRP A 286 -5.57 -19.46 3.22
CA TRP A 286 -6.08 -18.12 2.99
C TRP A 286 -7.59 -18.10 2.72
N GLY A 287 -8.08 -19.06 1.90
CA GLY A 287 -9.50 -19.23 1.67
C GLY A 287 -10.29 -19.55 2.95
N MET A 288 -9.70 -20.32 3.88
CA MET A 288 -10.31 -20.56 5.19
C MET A 288 -10.35 -19.29 6.04
N TYR A 289 -9.32 -18.45 6.01
CA TYR A 289 -9.33 -17.17 6.75
C TYR A 289 -10.41 -16.22 6.25
N LEU A 290 -10.60 -16.11 4.94
CA LEU A 290 -11.70 -15.33 4.37
C LEU A 290 -13.07 -15.89 4.77
N SER A 291 -13.25 -17.21 4.75
CA SER A 291 -14.54 -17.84 5.05
C SER A 291 -14.88 -17.82 6.55
N SER A 292 -13.88 -17.89 7.42
CA SER A 292 -14.06 -17.83 8.88
C SER A 292 -14.18 -16.41 9.43
N GLY A 293 -13.82 -15.38 8.63
CA GLY A 293 -13.75 -14.00 9.07
C GLY A 293 -12.47 -13.64 9.85
N ALA A 294 -11.47 -14.53 9.89
CA ALA A 294 -10.14 -14.21 10.40
C ALA A 294 -9.44 -13.16 9.51
N TRP A 295 -9.74 -13.15 8.21
CA TRP A 295 -9.46 -12.06 7.30
C TRP A 295 -10.75 -11.38 6.88
N ARG A 296 -10.77 -10.05 6.95
CA ARG A 296 -11.90 -9.22 6.51
C ARG A 296 -11.42 -8.21 5.49
N ILE A 297 -11.96 -8.26 4.29
CA ILE A 297 -11.66 -7.27 3.25
C ILE A 297 -12.59 -6.09 3.46
N VAL A 298 -12.01 -4.88 3.54
CA VAL A 298 -12.74 -3.63 3.83
C VAL A 298 -12.42 -2.60 2.74
N PRO A 299 -13.22 -2.56 1.67
CA PRO A 299 -13.11 -1.50 0.67
C PRO A 299 -13.56 -0.17 1.28
N ASP A 300 -12.78 0.91 1.04
CA ASP A 300 -13.16 2.24 1.51
C ASP A 300 -12.76 3.31 0.48
N PHE A 301 -13.67 4.26 0.24
CA PHE A 301 -13.45 5.43 -0.62
C PHE A 301 -12.40 6.38 -0.05
N ALA A 302 -12.18 6.38 1.27
CA ALA A 302 -11.13 7.16 1.90
C ALA A 302 -9.74 6.82 1.35
N TRP A 303 -9.52 5.60 0.86
CA TRP A 303 -8.26 5.19 0.25
C TRP A 303 -8.12 5.64 -1.21
N CYS A 304 -9.19 6.10 -1.83
CA CYS A 304 -9.26 6.53 -3.23
C CYS A 304 -9.23 8.06 -3.42
N GLN A 305 -8.80 8.81 -2.39
CA GLN A 305 -8.83 10.27 -2.36
C GLN A 305 -7.49 10.85 -1.94
N PRO A 306 -7.13 12.06 -2.41
CA PRO A 306 -5.88 12.73 -2.06
C PRO A 306 -5.84 13.27 -0.63
N THR A 307 -6.94 13.12 0.12
CA THR A 307 -7.09 13.68 1.45
C THR A 307 -6.00 13.14 2.39
N PRO A 308 -5.26 14.00 3.10
CA PRO A 308 -4.33 13.59 4.14
C PRO A 308 -5.03 12.75 5.21
N PHE A 309 -4.28 11.95 5.96
CA PHE A 309 -4.89 11.17 7.06
C PHE A 309 -5.25 12.05 8.26
N TRP A 310 -4.64 13.24 8.38
CA TRP A 310 -4.95 14.21 9.43
C TRP A 310 -4.83 15.64 8.90
N SER A 311 -5.58 16.57 9.49
CA SER A 311 -5.51 17.99 9.16
C SER A 311 -4.35 18.65 9.88
N LEU A 312 -3.68 19.60 9.21
CA LEU A 312 -2.79 20.55 9.90
C LEU A 312 -3.62 21.27 10.99
N PRO A 313 -2.99 21.68 12.11
CA PRO A 313 -3.72 22.29 13.21
C PRO A 313 -4.35 23.60 12.77
N ASP A 314 -5.58 23.53 12.32
CA ASP A 314 -6.52 24.63 12.39
C ASP A 314 -7.18 24.54 13.79
N PRO A 315 -7.03 25.57 14.65
CA PRO A 315 -7.66 25.54 15.97
C PRO A 315 -9.18 25.41 15.94
N SER A 316 -9.79 25.62 14.78
CA SER A 316 -11.25 25.60 14.58
C SER A 316 -11.73 24.41 13.73
N GLY A 317 -10.82 23.59 13.14
CA GLY A 317 -11.16 22.51 12.22
C GLY A 317 -11.08 21.11 12.84
N PRO A 318 -11.69 20.11 12.18
CA PRO A 318 -11.62 18.73 12.64
C PRO A 318 -10.19 18.19 12.56
N PHE A 319 -9.80 17.39 13.54
CA PHE A 319 -8.48 16.81 13.69
C PHE A 319 -8.09 15.81 12.57
N TRP A 320 -9.08 15.23 11.91
CA TRP A 320 -8.94 14.17 10.92
C TRP A 320 -9.47 14.64 9.58
N ALA A 321 -8.72 14.38 8.56
CA ALA A 321 -9.16 14.56 7.20
C ALA A 321 -9.78 13.27 6.62
N LEU A 322 -9.54 12.11 7.25
CA LEU A 322 -10.29 10.89 6.97
C LEU A 322 -11.72 10.99 7.52
N PRO A 323 -12.70 10.33 6.89
CA PRO A 323 -14.05 10.24 7.42
C PRO A 323 -14.08 9.68 8.85
N ASP A 324 -14.97 10.21 9.70
CA ASP A 324 -15.10 9.79 11.10
C ASP A 324 -15.30 8.29 11.26
N ALA A 325 -16.06 7.66 10.35
CA ALA A 325 -16.28 6.22 10.34
C ALA A 325 -14.97 5.45 10.13
N THR A 326 -14.14 5.87 9.17
CA THR A 326 -12.83 5.24 8.88
C THR A 326 -11.90 5.42 10.09
N CYS A 327 -11.86 6.61 10.69
CA CYS A 327 -11.08 6.85 11.91
C CYS A 327 -11.54 5.98 13.07
N ALA A 328 -12.84 5.87 13.30
CA ALA A 328 -13.41 5.03 14.36
C ALA A 328 -13.12 3.55 14.15
N GLU A 329 -13.07 3.07 12.91
CA GLU A 329 -12.66 1.72 12.59
C GLU A 329 -11.16 1.48 12.84
N LEU A 330 -10.31 2.41 12.37
CA LEU A 330 -8.86 2.31 12.58
C LEU A 330 -8.51 2.34 14.07
N SER A 331 -9.19 3.16 14.88
CA SER A 331 -8.94 3.28 16.33
C SER A 331 -9.20 2.00 17.14
N ARG A 332 -9.89 1.02 16.56
CA ARG A 332 -10.09 -0.30 17.19
C ARG A 332 -8.93 -1.26 16.92
N SER A 333 -8.07 -0.94 15.95
CA SER A 333 -6.92 -1.79 15.64
C SER A 333 -5.83 -1.63 16.68
N ASP A 334 -5.28 -2.74 17.14
CA ASP A 334 -4.10 -2.77 18.02
C ASP A 334 -2.82 -2.41 17.25
N LEU A 335 -2.88 -2.53 15.91
CA LEU A 335 -1.84 -2.07 14.99
C LEU A 335 -2.46 -1.80 13.63
N VAL A 336 -2.12 -0.66 13.03
CA VAL A 336 -2.38 -0.36 11.62
C VAL A 336 -1.06 -0.36 10.86
N ILE A 337 -0.96 -1.20 9.84
CA ILE A 337 0.18 -1.25 8.92
C ILE A 337 -0.22 -0.47 7.66
N VAL A 338 0.47 0.61 7.37
CA VAL A 338 0.24 1.45 6.18
C VAL A 338 1.32 1.15 5.15
N LYS A 339 0.89 0.73 3.96
CA LYS A 339 1.75 0.32 2.85
C LYS A 339 1.84 1.39 1.77
N GLY A 340 3.05 1.54 1.23
CA GLY A 340 3.31 2.27 -0.01
C GLY A 340 3.55 3.76 0.12
N ASP A 341 4.11 4.32 -0.96
CA ASP A 341 4.56 5.72 -0.99
C ASP A 341 3.40 6.71 -1.01
N ALA A 342 2.34 6.45 -1.79
CA ALA A 342 1.19 7.34 -1.87
C ALA A 342 0.45 7.47 -0.53
N ASN A 343 0.28 6.36 0.20
CA ASN A 343 -0.29 6.37 1.53
C ASN A 343 0.64 7.05 2.56
N TYR A 344 1.96 6.85 2.43
CA TYR A 344 2.94 7.52 3.28
C TYR A 344 2.94 9.04 3.06
N ARG A 345 2.83 9.52 1.80
CA ARG A 345 2.65 10.94 1.51
C ARG A 345 1.43 11.52 2.21
N ARG A 346 0.30 10.81 2.17
CA ARG A 346 -0.92 11.21 2.89
C ARG A 346 -0.74 11.20 4.41
N LEU A 347 0.05 10.26 4.93
CA LEU A 347 0.40 10.17 6.34
C LEU A 347 1.22 11.38 6.81
N LEU A 348 2.10 11.91 5.95
CA LEU A 348 2.91 13.09 6.21
C LEU A 348 2.21 14.40 5.80
N ASN A 349 0.94 14.35 5.43
CA ASN A 349 0.18 15.49 4.92
C ASN A 349 0.75 16.10 3.63
N ASP A 350 1.45 15.28 2.85
CA ASP A 350 2.21 15.64 1.64
C ASP A 350 3.20 16.81 1.85
N ALA A 351 3.64 17.00 3.09
CA ALA A 351 4.52 18.08 3.51
C ALA A 351 5.99 17.63 3.53
N LYS A 352 6.89 18.57 3.22
CA LYS A 352 8.33 18.37 3.40
C LYS A 352 8.69 18.65 4.86
N TRP A 353 8.96 17.59 5.59
CA TRP A 353 9.49 17.62 6.95
C TRP A 353 11.02 17.59 6.89
N GLU A 354 11.68 18.12 7.93
CA GLU A 354 13.09 17.79 8.13
C GLU A 354 13.23 16.29 8.31
N LEU A 355 14.18 15.66 7.61
CA LEU A 355 14.31 14.20 7.55
C LEU A 355 14.50 13.55 8.92
N ASP A 356 15.17 14.26 9.84
CA ASP A 356 15.40 13.80 11.23
C ASP A 356 14.25 14.13 12.20
N THR A 357 13.16 14.78 11.73
CA THR A 357 11.97 14.94 12.55
C THR A 357 11.43 13.58 12.98
N PRO A 358 11.23 13.30 14.27
CA PRO A 358 10.80 11.98 14.72
C PRO A 358 9.45 11.56 14.08
N PHE A 359 9.37 10.33 13.58
CA PHE A 359 8.15 9.80 12.97
C PHE A 359 6.96 9.81 13.92
N GLU A 360 7.19 9.56 15.22
CA GLU A 360 6.17 9.62 16.26
C GLU A 360 5.58 11.03 16.42
N ASP A 361 6.38 12.07 16.25
CA ASP A 361 5.91 13.46 16.35
C ASP A 361 5.01 13.81 15.16
N VAL A 362 5.40 13.41 13.96
CA VAL A 362 4.64 13.66 12.73
C VAL A 362 3.31 12.89 12.75
N THR A 363 3.34 11.64 13.19
CA THR A 363 2.18 10.73 13.16
C THR A 363 1.39 10.65 14.47
N ARG A 364 1.72 11.47 15.46
CA ARG A 364 1.15 11.43 16.83
C ARG A 364 -0.38 11.49 16.90
N ARG A 365 -1.03 11.97 15.83
CA ARG A 365 -2.48 12.10 15.72
C ARG A 365 -3.14 10.90 15.03
N PHE A 366 -2.37 9.92 14.60
CA PHE A 366 -2.94 8.72 14.01
C PHE A 366 -3.79 7.95 15.05
N PRO A 367 -4.97 7.41 14.68
CA PRO A 367 -5.95 6.90 15.66
C PRO A 367 -5.55 5.59 16.35
N ALA A 368 -4.48 4.93 15.93
CA ALA A 368 -4.03 3.64 16.42
C ALA A 368 -2.49 3.55 16.44
N PRO A 369 -1.89 2.56 17.12
CA PRO A 369 -0.49 2.21 16.88
C PRO A 369 -0.25 1.99 15.39
N LEU A 370 0.84 2.55 14.86
CA LEU A 370 1.07 2.69 13.42
C LEU A 370 2.42 2.13 13.03
N LEU A 371 2.44 1.28 12.02
CA LEU A 371 3.64 0.90 11.27
C LEU A 371 3.51 1.40 9.84
N ALA A 372 4.46 2.18 9.35
CA ALA A 372 4.57 2.54 7.94
C ALA A 372 5.66 1.69 7.26
N LEU A 373 5.30 1.02 6.17
CA LEU A 373 6.21 0.26 5.31
C LEU A 373 6.26 0.93 3.94
N ARG A 374 7.37 1.58 3.61
CA ARG A 374 7.51 2.41 2.42
C ARG A 374 8.83 2.16 1.71
N THR A 375 8.82 2.01 0.38
CA THR A 375 9.97 2.29 -0.49
C THR A 375 9.88 3.74 -0.97
N LEU A 376 11.00 4.48 -0.98
CA LEU A 376 10.99 5.91 -1.27
C LEU A 376 10.81 6.17 -2.77
N LYS A 377 9.72 6.83 -3.13
CA LYS A 377 9.41 7.25 -4.52
C LYS A 377 9.02 8.74 -4.59
N ALA A 378 9.28 9.52 -3.53
CA ALA A 378 9.02 10.95 -3.47
C ALA A 378 10.02 11.64 -2.54
N GLU A 379 10.37 12.88 -2.86
CA GLU A 379 11.31 13.73 -2.10
C GLU A 379 10.70 14.30 -0.82
N LEU A 380 10.16 13.42 0.01
CA LEU A 380 9.68 13.75 1.35
C LEU A 380 9.89 12.56 2.29
N GLY A 381 10.04 12.84 3.56
CA GLY A 381 10.23 11.82 4.60
C GLY A 381 10.38 12.48 5.95
N CYS A 382 10.37 11.65 7.00
CA CYS A 382 10.71 12.02 8.37
C CYS A 382 11.26 10.79 9.11
N GLY A 383 11.80 10.94 10.31
CA GLY A 383 12.34 9.84 11.10
C GLY A 383 13.53 9.13 10.46
N ILE A 384 14.25 9.81 9.59
CA ILE A 384 15.47 9.32 8.91
C ILE A 384 16.66 10.07 9.54
N SER A 385 17.58 9.33 10.15
CA SER A 385 18.74 9.96 10.75
C SER A 385 19.61 10.68 9.71
N ARG A 386 20.33 11.71 10.16
CA ARG A 386 21.28 12.43 9.31
C ARG A 386 22.32 11.49 8.70
N GLU A 387 22.84 10.57 9.49
CA GLU A 387 23.82 9.58 9.04
C GLU A 387 23.26 8.69 7.92
N ALA A 388 22.00 8.19 8.07
CA ALA A 388 21.35 7.38 7.05
C ALA A 388 21.09 8.16 5.76
N SER A 389 20.64 9.40 5.86
CA SER A 389 20.37 10.26 4.70
C SER A 389 21.66 10.67 3.98
N GLU A 390 22.72 11.03 4.72
CA GLU A 390 24.03 11.36 4.13
C GLU A 390 24.65 10.14 3.42
N ARG A 391 24.54 8.94 4.00
CA ARG A 391 24.99 7.69 3.35
C ARG A 391 24.22 7.46 2.05
N ALA A 392 22.90 7.51 2.06
CA ALA A 392 22.08 7.29 0.86
C ALA A 392 22.37 8.33 -0.23
N ALA A 393 22.52 9.60 0.15
CA ALA A 393 22.86 10.68 -0.77
C ALA A 393 24.27 10.53 -1.35
N ALA A 394 25.22 9.96 -0.61
CA ALA A 394 26.57 9.67 -1.13
C ALA A 394 26.57 8.48 -2.11
N GLU A 395 25.73 7.48 -1.88
CA GLU A 395 25.61 6.28 -2.74
C GLU A 395 24.81 6.54 -4.01
N ALA A 396 23.73 7.34 -3.94
CA ALA A 396 22.83 7.66 -5.05
C ALA A 396 22.40 9.13 -5.02
N PRO A 397 23.31 10.07 -5.34
CA PRO A 397 23.11 11.51 -5.11
C PRO A 397 21.92 12.11 -5.87
N ASP A 398 21.57 11.55 -7.02
CA ASP A 398 20.57 12.14 -7.91
C ASP A 398 19.14 11.62 -7.64
N ASP A 399 18.97 10.44 -7.04
CA ASP A 399 17.68 9.76 -7.04
C ASP A 399 17.36 8.91 -5.78
N TRP A 400 18.15 8.96 -4.72
CA TRP A 400 17.96 8.10 -3.55
C TRP A 400 16.58 8.19 -2.91
N MET A 401 15.91 9.35 -3.01
CA MET A 401 14.56 9.53 -2.48
C MET A 401 13.44 9.07 -3.42
N VAL A 402 13.73 8.86 -4.70
CA VAL A 402 12.69 8.65 -5.72
C VAL A 402 12.81 7.33 -6.49
N SER A 403 13.97 6.69 -6.45
CA SER A 403 14.25 5.45 -7.22
C SER A 403 13.54 4.20 -6.69
N GLY A 404 12.99 4.23 -5.47
CA GLY A 404 12.48 3.04 -4.78
C GLY A 404 13.57 2.10 -4.26
N THR A 405 14.85 2.52 -4.31
CA THR A 405 15.99 1.73 -3.83
C THR A 405 16.02 1.66 -2.32
N TYR A 406 15.73 2.75 -1.65
CA TYR A 406 15.72 2.83 -0.20
C TYR A 406 14.30 2.67 0.36
N GLY A 407 14.22 2.19 1.61
CA GLY A 407 12.96 1.98 2.30
C GLY A 407 13.01 2.37 3.76
N CYS A 408 11.83 2.48 4.36
CA CYS A 408 11.63 2.71 5.78
C CYS A 408 10.58 1.76 6.34
N ALA A 409 10.85 1.24 7.53
CA ALA A 409 9.89 0.59 8.40
C ALA A 409 9.85 1.38 9.70
N GLN A 410 8.80 2.22 9.88
CA GLN A 410 8.73 3.21 10.96
C GLN A 410 7.51 2.94 11.84
N TYR A 411 7.72 2.85 13.14
CA TYR A 411 6.70 2.45 14.11
C TYR A 411 6.42 3.54 15.13
N ASN A 412 5.13 3.91 15.26
CA ASN A 412 4.63 4.74 16.35
C ASN A 412 3.74 3.87 17.26
N PRO A 413 4.22 3.46 18.45
CA PRO A 413 3.46 2.61 19.38
C PRO A 413 2.37 3.37 20.16
N ARG A 414 2.39 4.71 20.11
CA ARG A 414 1.52 5.54 20.94
C ARG A 414 0.59 6.41 20.08
N PRO A 415 -0.68 6.03 19.92
CA PRO A 415 -1.67 7.00 19.49
C PRO A 415 -1.75 8.07 20.58
N ALA A 416 -1.71 9.34 20.18
CA ALA A 416 -2.01 10.40 21.13
C ALA A 416 -3.43 10.19 21.62
N ALA A 417 -3.61 9.93 22.90
CA ALA A 417 -4.90 10.19 23.54
C ALA A 417 -5.31 11.61 23.12
N ALA A 418 -6.59 11.80 22.79
CA ALA A 418 -7.18 13.09 22.45
C ALA A 418 -6.88 14.08 23.59
N SER A 419 -5.70 14.67 23.63
CA SER A 419 -5.24 15.57 24.66
C SER A 419 -5.30 16.98 24.12
N SER A 420 -6.24 17.68 24.70
CA SER A 420 -6.41 19.12 24.85
C SER A 420 -5.16 19.98 24.66
N ALA A 421 -5.29 21.01 23.83
CA ALA A 421 -4.82 22.39 24.04
C ALA A 421 -3.35 22.72 24.31
N LEU A 422 -2.36 21.86 24.10
CA LEU A 422 -0.97 22.21 24.49
C LEU A 422 0.04 22.38 23.34
N ASP A 423 -0.38 22.30 22.09
CA ASP A 423 0.57 22.13 20.99
C ASP A 423 0.74 23.31 19.99
N SER A 424 0.24 24.48 20.32
CA SER A 424 0.37 25.66 19.44
C SER A 424 1.78 26.30 19.38
N LYS A 425 2.76 25.77 20.12
CA LYS A 425 4.07 26.44 20.28
C LYS A 425 5.27 25.75 19.63
N ARG A 426 5.12 24.57 18.99
CA ARG A 426 6.26 23.82 18.41
C ARG A 426 6.28 23.65 16.90
N PHE A 427 5.27 24.09 16.19
CA PHE A 427 5.25 24.05 14.74
C PHE A 427 5.52 25.45 14.16
N ALA A 428 6.78 25.81 14.02
CA ALA A 428 7.14 26.68 12.91
C ALA A 428 6.97 25.80 11.65
N VAL A 429 5.84 25.96 10.97
CA VAL A 429 5.62 25.43 9.64
C VAL A 429 6.72 26.04 8.78
N GLY A 430 7.65 25.19 8.31
CA GLY A 430 8.51 25.58 7.21
C GLY A 430 7.61 26.07 6.10
N GLU A 431 7.87 27.25 5.57
CA GLU A 431 7.10 27.88 4.49
C GLU A 431 6.82 26.83 3.43
N LEU A 432 5.56 26.72 3.02
CA LEU A 432 5.15 26.01 1.82
C LEU A 432 5.96 26.58 0.66
N SER A 433 7.14 26.03 0.42
CA SER A 433 7.94 26.42 -0.73
C SER A 433 7.17 25.96 -1.96
N GLU A 434 6.76 26.93 -2.76
CA GLU A 434 6.32 26.71 -4.13
C GLU A 434 7.34 25.78 -4.79
N VAL A 435 6.90 24.54 -5.07
CA VAL A 435 7.71 23.57 -5.78
C VAL A 435 7.76 24.04 -7.23
N GLY A 436 8.84 24.73 -7.58
CA GLY A 436 9.18 24.97 -8.96
C GLY A 436 9.36 23.64 -9.67
N LEU A 437 8.59 23.47 -10.72
CA LEU A 437 8.74 22.42 -11.71
C LEU A 437 10.10 22.61 -12.41
N GLY A 438 11.01 21.68 -12.18
CA GLY A 438 12.18 21.44 -13.02
C GLY A 438 12.03 20.11 -13.72
#